data_472fa3119b95d2cb16663ca472fef44b
#
_entry.id   472fa3119b95d2cb16663ca472fef44b
#
_cell.length_a   1.000
_cell.length_b   1.000
_cell.length_c   1.000
_cell.angle_alpha   90.00
_cell.angle_beta   90.00
_cell.angle_gamma   90.00
#
_symmetry.space_group_name_H-M   'P 1'
#
loop_
_entity.id
_entity.type
_entity.pdbx_description
1 polymer ?
#
loop_
_entity_poly.entity_id
_entity_poly.type
_entity_poly.pdbx_seq_one_letter_code
_entity_poly.pdbx_strand_id
1 'polypeptide(L)'
;MRATALGSLPGRDFRGALASMAEYFPDLIPLPDLPPRGPGAGIRGRGTAPRAAIPPARGPAGWRLADADDRAARSARAGWRRDLDDLEETLAGESATVKIGICGPLTLAAGVHLRHGEAVLDDPGALRDVGQSLADGLAAQQAELSRRMPAVDWVWQLDEPAAPAVLAGRVATQSGLHRYPAMAPHTATGLIGPVVNALRTAGAARAALHCCAPGLPWDLLERIDIDDLLVDRDALGHQDLDHCAEWLESVPRTGSAEPGEYRRLGLGLVPTSAPDRVISADQILDRLVEVSRRIGVDRRLVLSGCILTPACGLASWSQPSAARQCEQLARAAQLAEEALRD
;
A
#
# COMPACT_ATOMS: atom_id res chain seq x y z
N MET A 1 7.35 -7.10 17.91
CA MET A 1 7.20 -5.95 16.99
C MET A 1 6.60 -6.44 15.68
N ARG A 2 5.70 -5.68 15.02
CA ARG A 2 5.08 -6.13 13.76
C ARG A 2 6.03 -5.99 12.58
N ALA A 3 5.92 -6.91 11.63
CA ALA A 3 6.53 -6.81 10.30
C ALA A 3 5.52 -7.21 9.23
N THR A 4 5.71 -6.72 8.00
CA THR A 4 4.88 -7.11 6.85
C THR A 4 5.63 -6.79 5.55
N ALA A 5 5.33 -7.51 4.46
CA ALA A 5 5.75 -7.10 3.12
C ALA A 5 4.77 -6.10 2.51
N LEU A 6 5.18 -5.39 1.45
CA LEU A 6 4.31 -4.39 0.78
C LEU A 6 3.41 -4.98 -0.33
N GLY A 7 3.40 -6.30 -0.47
CA GLY A 7 2.49 -7.05 -1.34
C GLY A 7 3.11 -7.56 -2.64
N SER A 8 3.84 -6.73 -3.38
CA SER A 8 4.40 -7.10 -4.68
C SER A 8 5.59 -8.06 -4.56
N LEU A 9 5.45 -9.28 -5.09
CA LEU A 9 6.41 -10.39 -5.00
C LEU A 9 6.72 -10.99 -6.38
N PRO A 10 7.90 -11.64 -6.54
CA PRO A 10 8.20 -12.41 -7.73
C PRO A 10 7.40 -13.72 -7.78
N GLY A 11 7.34 -14.31 -8.96
CA GLY A 11 6.72 -15.62 -9.16
C GLY A 11 5.26 -15.55 -9.62
N ARG A 12 4.64 -16.73 -9.73
CA ARG A 12 3.28 -16.90 -10.28
C ARG A 12 2.38 -17.78 -9.43
N ASP A 13 2.93 -18.45 -8.43
CA ASP A 13 2.22 -19.31 -7.49
C ASP A 13 1.66 -18.45 -6.34
N PHE A 14 0.36 -18.18 -6.38
CA PHE A 14 -0.30 -17.35 -5.39
C PHE A 14 -0.44 -18.08 -4.04
N ARG A 15 -0.85 -19.37 -4.07
CA ARG A 15 -1.05 -20.17 -2.86
C ARG A 15 0.25 -20.35 -2.08
N GLY A 16 1.34 -20.69 -2.77
CA GLY A 16 2.66 -20.81 -2.14
C GLY A 16 3.16 -19.49 -1.59
N ALA A 17 2.97 -18.39 -2.32
CA ALA A 17 3.32 -17.06 -1.83
C ALA A 17 2.47 -16.65 -0.61
N LEU A 18 1.16 -16.91 -0.61
CA LEU A 18 0.27 -16.61 0.51
C LEU A 18 0.63 -17.42 1.76
N ALA A 19 0.87 -18.71 1.62
CA ALA A 19 1.28 -19.58 2.72
C ALA A 19 2.59 -19.09 3.37
N SER A 20 3.58 -18.70 2.55
CA SER A 20 4.83 -18.14 3.05
C SER A 20 4.61 -16.78 3.75
N MET A 21 3.73 -15.91 3.22
CA MET A 21 3.45 -14.64 3.86
C MET A 21 2.69 -14.80 5.19
N ALA A 22 1.79 -15.75 5.30
CA ALA A 22 1.11 -16.08 6.55
C ALA A 22 2.07 -16.65 7.60
N GLU A 23 3.05 -17.47 7.17
CA GLU A 23 4.09 -18.00 8.05
C GLU A 23 5.05 -16.90 8.55
N TYR A 24 5.55 -16.03 7.65
CA TYR A 24 6.53 -15.01 8.01
C TYR A 24 5.90 -13.84 8.78
N PHE A 25 4.65 -13.47 8.51
CA PHE A 25 4.00 -12.28 9.03
C PHE A 25 2.61 -12.58 9.63
N PRO A 26 2.52 -13.45 10.65
CA PRO A 26 1.22 -13.87 11.21
C PRO A 26 0.41 -12.71 11.81
N ASP A 27 1.07 -11.67 12.35
CA ASP A 27 0.40 -10.51 12.97
C ASP A 27 -0.15 -9.49 11.95
N LEU A 28 0.32 -9.52 10.70
CA LEU A 28 -0.13 -8.63 9.61
C LEU A 28 0.21 -9.28 8.26
N ILE A 29 -0.63 -10.21 7.83
CA ILE A 29 -0.44 -11.01 6.62
C ILE A 29 -0.60 -10.12 5.39
N PRO A 30 0.44 -9.89 4.58
CA PRO A 30 0.29 -9.14 3.33
C PRO A 30 -0.30 -10.05 2.25
N LEU A 31 -1.40 -9.64 1.64
CA LEU A 31 -1.95 -10.37 0.48
C LEU A 31 -0.99 -10.26 -0.71
N PRO A 32 -0.43 -11.37 -1.23
CA PRO A 32 0.55 -11.33 -2.31
C PRO A 32 0.01 -10.65 -3.57
N ASP A 33 0.83 -9.80 -4.18
CA ASP A 33 0.64 -9.23 -5.51
C ASP A 33 1.73 -9.80 -6.43
N LEU A 34 1.34 -10.51 -7.50
CA LEU A 34 2.27 -11.23 -8.36
C LEU A 34 2.24 -10.68 -9.80
N PRO A 35 2.91 -9.54 -10.08
CA PRO A 35 2.92 -8.90 -11.40
C PRO A 35 3.31 -9.83 -12.56
N PRO A 36 4.20 -10.85 -12.38
CA PRO A 36 4.51 -11.80 -13.44
C PRO A 36 3.33 -12.65 -13.93
N ARG A 37 2.20 -12.70 -13.20
CA ARG A 37 0.95 -13.36 -13.66
C ARG A 37 0.27 -12.61 -14.79
N GLY A 38 0.62 -11.35 -15.00
CA GLY A 38 0.12 -10.53 -16.10
C GLY A 38 -0.41 -9.16 -15.66
N PRO A 39 -0.89 -8.34 -16.62
CA PRO A 39 -1.23 -6.94 -16.35
C PRO A 39 -2.31 -6.71 -15.30
N GLY A 40 -3.21 -7.68 -15.11
CA GLY A 40 -4.27 -7.62 -14.11
C GLY A 40 -3.82 -7.94 -12.69
N ALA A 41 -2.63 -8.51 -12.52
CA ALA A 41 -2.09 -8.94 -11.24
C ALA A 41 -1.11 -7.93 -10.61
N GLY A 42 -0.81 -6.82 -11.30
CA GLY A 42 -0.01 -5.74 -10.73
C GLY A 42 -0.88 -4.67 -10.08
N ILE A 43 -0.27 -3.79 -9.31
CA ILE A 43 -0.92 -2.75 -8.49
C ILE A 43 -2.01 -1.97 -9.23
N ARG A 44 -1.76 -1.52 -10.47
CA ARG A 44 -2.75 -0.81 -11.29
C ARG A 44 -3.88 -1.73 -11.75
N GLY A 45 -3.59 -2.98 -12.06
CA GLY A 45 -4.58 -3.98 -12.42
C GLY A 45 -5.51 -4.30 -11.26
N ARG A 46 -4.99 -4.41 -10.06
CA ARG A 46 -5.78 -4.54 -8.83
C ARG A 46 -6.60 -3.29 -8.53
N GLY A 47 -6.07 -2.08 -8.74
CA GLY A 47 -6.84 -0.83 -8.62
C GLY A 47 -8.04 -0.75 -9.56
N THR A 48 -8.01 -1.48 -10.68
CA THR A 48 -9.13 -1.58 -11.64
C THR A 48 -9.99 -2.84 -11.45
N ALA A 49 -9.58 -3.79 -10.61
CA ALA A 49 -10.29 -5.06 -10.38
C ALA A 49 -11.55 -4.93 -9.51
N PRO A 50 -11.60 -4.11 -8.43
CA PRO A 50 -12.86 -3.82 -7.76
C PRO A 50 -13.87 -3.32 -8.78
N ARG A 51 -15.16 -3.56 -8.56
CA ARG A 51 -16.23 -3.14 -9.48
C ARG A 51 -16.24 -1.62 -9.65
N ALA A 52 -15.25 -1.10 -10.36
CA ALA A 52 -15.22 0.29 -10.76
C ALA A 52 -16.42 0.56 -11.68
N ALA A 53 -17.15 1.65 -11.40
CA ALA A 53 -18.23 2.10 -12.27
C ALA A 53 -17.73 2.48 -13.68
N ILE A 54 -16.41 2.76 -13.80
CA ILE A 54 -15.75 3.11 -15.04
C ILE A 54 -14.94 1.90 -15.55
N PRO A 55 -15.35 1.28 -16.66
CA PRO A 55 -14.65 0.12 -17.19
C PRO A 55 -13.22 0.45 -17.63
N PRO A 56 -12.21 -0.30 -17.18
CA PRO A 56 -10.86 -0.17 -17.70
C PRO A 56 -10.64 -1.03 -18.94
N ALA A 57 -9.74 -0.60 -19.79
CA ALA A 57 -9.24 -1.37 -20.94
C ALA A 57 -7.72 -1.24 -21.06
N ARG A 58 -7.11 -2.18 -21.78
CA ARG A 58 -5.67 -2.14 -22.10
C ARG A 58 -5.43 -1.36 -23.38
N GLY A 59 -4.54 -0.36 -23.33
CA GLY A 59 -4.04 0.37 -24.49
C GLY A 59 -2.53 0.22 -24.65
N PRO A 60 -1.93 0.79 -25.71
CA PRO A 60 -0.49 0.76 -25.93
C PRO A 60 0.32 1.38 -24.78
N ALA A 61 -0.19 2.45 -24.17
CA ALA A 61 0.45 3.15 -23.05
C ALA A 61 0.11 2.57 -21.66
N GLY A 62 -0.71 1.52 -21.56
CA GLY A 62 -1.11 0.95 -20.28
C GLY A 62 -2.62 0.82 -20.11
N TRP A 63 -3.12 1.01 -18.87
CA TRP A 63 -4.55 1.05 -18.58
C TRP A 63 -5.17 2.37 -19.05
N ARG A 64 -6.39 2.31 -19.59
CA ARG A 64 -7.17 3.47 -20.02
C ARG A 64 -8.65 3.32 -19.65
N LEU A 65 -9.35 4.43 -19.55
CA LEU A 65 -10.81 4.44 -19.41
C LEU A 65 -11.46 3.99 -20.73
N ALA A 66 -12.54 3.23 -20.64
CA ALA A 66 -13.27 2.69 -21.78
C ALA A 66 -14.78 2.64 -21.49
N ASP A 67 -15.60 2.39 -22.51
CA ASP A 67 -17.06 2.26 -22.36
C ASP A 67 -17.48 0.87 -21.86
N ALA A 68 -16.60 -0.12 -22.02
CA ALA A 68 -16.83 -1.49 -21.58
C ALA A 68 -15.53 -2.18 -21.21
N ASP A 69 -15.64 -3.19 -20.35
CA ASP A 69 -14.51 -4.04 -20.00
C ASP A 69 -13.95 -4.80 -21.20
N ASP A 70 -12.67 -4.72 -21.38
CA ASP A 70 -11.96 -5.57 -22.29
C ASP A 70 -11.63 -6.95 -21.67
N ARG A 71 -10.97 -7.79 -22.45
CA ARG A 71 -10.53 -9.12 -22.01
C ARG A 71 -9.55 -9.03 -20.82
N ALA A 72 -8.68 -8.02 -20.78
CA ALA A 72 -7.69 -7.87 -19.71
C ALA A 72 -8.38 -7.50 -18.39
N ALA A 73 -9.36 -6.60 -18.40
CA ALA A 73 -10.13 -6.22 -17.22
C ALA A 73 -10.96 -7.41 -16.67
N ARG A 74 -11.62 -8.16 -17.55
CA ARG A 74 -12.34 -9.39 -17.14
C ARG A 74 -11.40 -10.44 -16.54
N SER A 75 -10.22 -10.62 -17.13
CA SER A 75 -9.19 -11.54 -16.62
C SER A 75 -8.66 -11.10 -15.26
N ALA A 76 -8.43 -9.78 -15.06
CA ALA A 76 -8.00 -9.23 -13.78
C ALA A 76 -9.02 -9.54 -12.67
N ARG A 77 -10.32 -9.29 -12.92
CA ARG A 77 -11.37 -9.60 -11.96
C ARG A 77 -11.52 -11.10 -11.67
N ALA A 78 -11.40 -11.94 -12.69
CA ALA A 78 -11.44 -13.39 -12.50
C ALA A 78 -10.21 -13.89 -11.70
N GLY A 79 -9.03 -13.28 -11.92
CA GLY A 79 -7.83 -13.56 -11.14
C GLY A 79 -8.01 -13.16 -9.68
N TRP A 80 -8.50 -11.95 -9.44
CA TRP A 80 -8.78 -11.44 -8.10
C TRP A 80 -9.73 -12.34 -7.31
N ARG A 81 -10.83 -12.80 -7.92
CA ARG A 81 -11.76 -13.73 -7.26
C ARG A 81 -11.09 -15.03 -6.84
N ARG A 82 -10.27 -15.62 -7.72
CA ARG A 82 -9.50 -16.83 -7.38
C ARG A 82 -8.52 -16.60 -6.23
N ASP A 83 -7.84 -15.44 -6.22
CA ASP A 83 -6.93 -15.08 -5.14
C ASP A 83 -7.67 -14.96 -3.79
N LEU A 84 -8.90 -14.45 -3.80
CA LEU A 84 -9.74 -14.40 -2.60
C LEU A 84 -10.27 -15.78 -2.18
N ASP A 85 -10.58 -16.66 -3.13
CA ASP A 85 -10.98 -18.03 -2.84
C ASP A 85 -9.82 -18.81 -2.21
N ASP A 86 -8.60 -18.62 -2.74
CA ASP A 86 -7.38 -19.20 -2.17
C ASP A 86 -7.06 -18.65 -0.76
N LEU A 87 -7.32 -17.36 -0.52
CA LEU A 87 -7.16 -16.74 0.80
C LEU A 87 -8.14 -17.33 1.81
N GLU A 88 -9.43 -17.42 1.47
CA GLU A 88 -10.47 -17.97 2.32
C GLU A 88 -10.16 -19.43 2.71
N GLU A 89 -9.71 -20.23 1.75
CA GLU A 89 -9.29 -21.61 1.98
C GLU A 89 -8.05 -21.69 2.88
N THR A 90 -7.07 -20.77 2.69
CA THR A 90 -5.83 -20.75 3.49
C THR A 90 -6.09 -20.37 4.94
N LEU A 91 -6.98 -19.40 5.19
CA LEU A 91 -7.30 -18.96 6.54
C LEU A 91 -8.26 -19.92 7.27
N ALA A 92 -9.00 -20.75 6.55
CA ALA A 92 -9.89 -21.79 7.08
C ALA A 92 -10.85 -21.32 8.21
N GLY A 93 -11.22 -20.02 8.21
CA GLY A 93 -12.08 -19.41 9.22
C GLY A 93 -11.37 -18.97 10.51
N GLU A 94 -10.05 -19.05 10.56
CA GLU A 94 -9.27 -18.56 11.70
C GLU A 94 -9.25 -17.01 11.74
N SER A 95 -9.06 -16.47 12.94
CA SER A 95 -8.87 -15.03 13.14
C SER A 95 -7.51 -14.61 12.60
N ALA A 96 -7.47 -13.58 11.79
CA ALA A 96 -6.25 -13.05 11.20
C ALA A 96 -6.36 -11.54 10.92
N THR A 97 -5.24 -10.85 10.85
CA THR A 97 -5.17 -9.50 10.28
C THR A 97 -4.54 -9.58 8.90
N VAL A 98 -5.30 -9.22 7.86
CA VAL A 98 -4.84 -9.28 6.47
C VAL A 98 -4.73 -7.88 5.88
N LYS A 99 -3.57 -7.59 5.29
CA LYS A 99 -3.28 -6.33 4.64
C LYS A 99 -3.36 -6.48 3.11
N ILE A 100 -4.19 -5.65 2.48
CA ILE A 100 -4.38 -5.63 1.02
C ILE A 100 -3.80 -4.34 0.45
N GLY A 101 -2.81 -4.46 -0.44
CA GLY A 101 -2.28 -3.34 -1.22
C GLY A 101 -3.11 -3.06 -2.47
N ILE A 102 -3.43 -1.78 -2.70
CA ILE A 102 -4.15 -1.32 -3.88
C ILE A 102 -3.57 0.01 -4.37
N CYS A 103 -3.64 0.28 -5.66
CA CYS A 103 -3.24 1.57 -6.21
C CYS A 103 -4.14 2.68 -5.66
N GLY A 104 -3.55 3.68 -5.03
CA GLY A 104 -4.27 4.84 -4.55
C GLY A 104 -4.72 5.78 -5.67
N PRO A 105 -5.67 6.70 -5.42
CA PRO A 105 -6.32 7.49 -6.47
C PRO A 105 -5.37 8.44 -7.21
N LEU A 106 -4.35 9.00 -6.57
CA LEU A 106 -3.40 9.90 -7.24
C LEU A 106 -2.49 9.13 -8.20
N THR A 107 -1.97 7.99 -7.75
CA THR A 107 -1.14 7.11 -8.57
C THR A 107 -1.95 6.48 -9.70
N LEU A 108 -3.21 6.15 -9.44
CA LEU A 108 -4.12 5.66 -10.46
C LEU A 108 -4.38 6.73 -11.52
N ALA A 109 -4.68 7.97 -11.12
CA ALA A 109 -4.91 9.10 -12.01
C ALA A 109 -3.68 9.45 -12.87
N ALA A 110 -2.48 9.30 -12.32
CA ALA A 110 -1.22 9.49 -13.07
C ALA A 110 -0.89 8.34 -14.03
N GLY A 111 -1.45 7.14 -13.80
CA GLY A 111 -1.11 5.93 -14.55
C GLY A 111 -2.21 5.35 -15.43
N VAL A 112 -3.43 5.89 -15.37
CA VAL A 112 -4.55 5.54 -16.25
C VAL A 112 -4.77 6.65 -17.25
N HIS A 113 -4.98 6.28 -18.52
CA HIS A 113 -5.09 7.23 -19.62
C HIS A 113 -6.54 7.41 -20.07
N LEU A 114 -6.84 8.62 -20.54
CA LEU A 114 -8.04 8.97 -21.27
C LEU A 114 -7.98 8.37 -22.69
N ARG A 115 -9.09 8.41 -23.44
CA ARG A 115 -9.15 7.85 -24.79
C ARG A 115 -8.17 8.50 -25.78
N HIS A 116 -7.93 9.80 -25.60
CA HIS A 116 -6.97 10.57 -26.42
C HIS A 116 -5.51 10.41 -26.00
N GLY A 117 -5.25 9.65 -24.94
CA GLY A 117 -3.90 9.22 -24.53
C GLY A 117 -3.30 9.98 -23.36
N GLU A 118 -3.80 11.16 -22.99
CA GLU A 118 -3.34 11.87 -21.80
C GLU A 118 -3.78 11.15 -20.52
N ALA A 119 -3.07 11.36 -19.40
CA ALA A 119 -3.45 10.78 -18.11
C ALA A 119 -4.77 11.39 -17.61
N VAL A 120 -5.48 10.67 -16.74
CA VAL A 120 -6.69 11.15 -16.06
C VAL A 120 -6.46 12.50 -15.36
N LEU A 121 -5.21 12.79 -14.98
CA LEU A 121 -4.81 14.10 -14.42
C LEU A 121 -5.16 15.29 -15.30
N ASP A 122 -5.32 15.11 -16.60
CA ASP A 122 -5.63 16.18 -17.56
C ASP A 122 -7.09 16.65 -17.50
N ASP A 123 -8.00 15.84 -16.96
CA ASP A 123 -9.44 16.13 -16.91
C ASP A 123 -9.98 16.08 -15.48
N PRO A 124 -10.38 17.24 -14.91
CA PRO A 124 -10.93 17.28 -13.55
C PRO A 124 -12.23 16.47 -13.35
N GLY A 125 -13.02 16.25 -14.41
CA GLY A 125 -14.21 15.41 -14.38
C GLY A 125 -13.83 13.94 -14.24
N ALA A 126 -12.97 13.46 -15.17
CA ALA A 126 -12.45 12.09 -15.13
C ALA A 126 -11.69 11.79 -13.82
N LEU A 127 -10.97 12.77 -13.30
CA LEU A 127 -10.26 12.65 -12.01
C LEU A 127 -11.21 12.37 -10.85
N ARG A 128 -12.32 13.13 -10.75
CA ARG A 128 -13.37 12.90 -9.74
C ARG A 128 -14.04 11.54 -9.91
N ASP A 129 -14.39 11.21 -11.16
CA ASP A 129 -15.07 9.96 -11.48
C ASP A 129 -14.23 8.73 -11.12
N VAL A 130 -12.90 8.77 -11.39
CA VAL A 130 -11.96 7.72 -11.00
C VAL A 130 -11.87 7.59 -9.48
N GLY A 131 -11.77 8.72 -8.75
CA GLY A 131 -11.74 8.72 -7.29
C GLY A 131 -13.01 8.12 -6.69
N GLN A 132 -14.19 8.56 -7.16
CA GLN A 132 -15.47 8.02 -6.70
C GLN A 132 -15.65 6.54 -7.03
N SER A 133 -15.32 6.16 -8.26
CA SER A 133 -15.40 4.74 -8.70
C SER A 133 -14.48 3.83 -7.88
N LEU A 134 -13.30 4.31 -7.49
CA LEU A 134 -12.40 3.57 -6.61
C LEU A 134 -13.02 3.43 -5.21
N ALA A 135 -13.56 4.50 -4.64
CA ALA A 135 -14.21 4.47 -3.33
C ALA A 135 -15.38 3.47 -3.28
N ASP A 136 -16.29 3.54 -4.26
CA ASP A 136 -17.44 2.64 -4.35
C ASP A 136 -17.02 1.18 -4.55
N GLY A 137 -16.02 0.95 -5.41
CA GLY A 137 -15.50 -0.38 -5.69
C GLY A 137 -14.83 -1.01 -4.47
N LEU A 138 -14.05 -0.25 -3.72
CA LEU A 138 -13.38 -0.72 -2.51
C LEU A 138 -14.35 -0.95 -1.35
N ALA A 139 -15.36 -0.09 -1.18
CA ALA A 139 -16.41 -0.28 -0.19
C ALA A 139 -17.18 -1.59 -0.45
N ALA A 140 -17.58 -1.85 -1.69
CA ALA A 140 -18.25 -3.08 -2.07
C ALA A 140 -17.36 -4.32 -1.85
N GLN A 141 -16.07 -4.21 -2.15
CA GLN A 141 -15.10 -5.28 -1.93
C GLN A 141 -14.90 -5.55 -0.44
N GLN A 142 -14.76 -4.50 0.39
CA GLN A 142 -14.63 -4.65 1.83
C GLN A 142 -15.86 -5.32 2.44
N ALA A 143 -17.06 -4.89 2.06
CA ALA A 143 -18.31 -5.51 2.53
C ALA A 143 -18.41 -7.00 2.15
N GLU A 144 -17.96 -7.37 0.94
CA GLU A 144 -17.89 -8.76 0.51
C GLU A 144 -16.89 -9.57 1.36
N LEU A 145 -15.70 -9.04 1.60
CA LEU A 145 -14.68 -9.68 2.41
C LEU A 145 -15.11 -9.89 3.86
N SER A 146 -15.70 -8.88 4.50
CA SER A 146 -16.24 -8.99 5.86
C SER A 146 -17.35 -10.04 5.97
N ARG A 147 -18.16 -10.20 4.93
CA ARG A 147 -19.20 -11.23 4.88
C ARG A 147 -18.64 -12.65 4.68
N ARG A 148 -17.59 -12.79 3.82
CA ARG A 148 -16.96 -14.09 3.52
C ARG A 148 -16.10 -14.58 4.68
N MET A 149 -15.35 -13.68 5.29
CA MET A 149 -14.34 -13.96 6.32
C MET A 149 -14.53 -13.02 7.52
N PRO A 150 -15.60 -13.24 8.33
CA PRO A 150 -15.98 -12.32 9.42
C PRO A 150 -14.99 -12.28 10.60
N ALA A 151 -14.11 -13.27 10.70
CA ALA A 151 -13.06 -13.34 11.74
C ALA A 151 -11.77 -12.61 11.32
N VAL A 152 -11.73 -11.98 10.14
CA VAL A 152 -10.54 -11.32 9.61
C VAL A 152 -10.65 -9.80 9.76
N ASP A 153 -9.62 -9.21 10.37
CA ASP A 153 -9.41 -7.76 10.40
C ASP A 153 -8.72 -7.30 9.10
N TRP A 154 -9.39 -6.43 8.36
CA TRP A 154 -8.93 -5.96 7.07
C TRP A 154 -8.18 -4.65 7.19
N VAL A 155 -6.92 -4.62 6.71
CA VAL A 155 -6.09 -3.42 6.58
C VAL A 155 -5.92 -3.10 5.10
N TRP A 156 -6.35 -1.92 4.66
CA TRP A 156 -6.18 -1.48 3.28
C TRP A 156 -5.00 -0.53 3.15
N GLN A 157 -4.05 -0.90 2.31
CA GLN A 157 -2.87 -0.09 1.97
C GLN A 157 -3.11 0.58 0.62
N LEU A 158 -3.23 1.92 0.64
CA LEU A 158 -3.27 2.74 -0.57
C LEU A 158 -1.84 3.06 -1.00
N ASP A 159 -1.42 2.55 -2.16
CA ASP A 159 -0.09 2.77 -2.70
C ASP A 159 -0.06 4.05 -3.53
N GLU A 160 0.65 5.07 -3.04
CA GLU A 160 0.71 6.41 -3.62
C GLU A 160 2.15 6.87 -3.97
N PRO A 161 2.95 6.06 -4.69
CA PRO A 161 4.31 6.46 -5.07
C PRO A 161 4.34 7.65 -6.03
N ALA A 162 3.24 7.96 -6.73
CA ALA A 162 3.15 9.12 -7.60
C ALA A 162 2.72 10.41 -6.88
N ALA A 163 2.22 10.33 -5.65
CA ALA A 163 1.68 11.49 -4.92
C ALA A 163 2.63 12.68 -4.86
N PRO A 164 3.93 12.53 -4.49
CA PRO A 164 4.85 13.66 -4.48
C PRO A 164 5.07 14.30 -5.86
N ALA A 165 5.05 13.51 -6.92
CA ALA A 165 5.20 14.03 -8.28
C ALA A 165 3.93 14.73 -8.79
N VAL A 166 2.75 14.21 -8.47
CA VAL A 166 1.45 14.78 -8.81
C VAL A 166 1.28 16.14 -8.13
N LEU A 167 1.53 16.21 -6.83
CA LEU A 167 1.41 17.45 -6.06
C LEU A 167 2.41 18.52 -6.50
N ALA A 168 3.61 18.12 -6.91
CA ALA A 168 4.65 19.04 -7.37
C ALA A 168 4.60 19.36 -8.89
N GLY A 169 3.59 18.87 -9.63
CA GLY A 169 3.51 19.08 -11.09
C GLY A 169 4.68 18.48 -11.87
N ARG A 170 5.23 17.35 -11.42
CA ARG A 170 6.38 16.68 -12.05
C ARG A 170 6.00 15.51 -12.98
N VAL A 171 4.71 15.18 -13.07
CA VAL A 171 4.23 14.13 -13.97
C VAL A 171 4.25 14.63 -15.42
N ALA A 172 4.95 13.91 -16.30
CA ALA A 172 5.02 14.26 -17.70
C ALA A 172 3.72 13.92 -18.46
N THR A 173 3.34 14.76 -19.43
CA THR A 173 2.29 14.45 -20.40
C THR A 173 2.68 13.28 -21.29
N GLN A 174 1.76 12.72 -22.06
CA GLN A 174 2.03 11.59 -22.94
C GLN A 174 3.16 11.89 -23.96
N SER A 175 3.25 13.12 -24.46
CA SER A 175 4.31 13.55 -25.37
C SER A 175 5.69 13.65 -24.71
N GLY A 176 5.73 13.75 -23.36
CA GLY A 176 6.94 14.01 -22.59
C GLY A 176 7.47 15.44 -22.69
N LEU A 177 6.87 16.31 -23.54
CA LEU A 177 7.32 17.69 -23.77
C LEU A 177 6.83 18.66 -22.69
N HIS A 178 5.74 18.33 -22.04
CA HIS A 178 5.11 19.14 -20.98
C HIS A 178 4.91 18.31 -19.73
N ARG A 179 4.45 18.97 -18.66
CA ARG A 179 4.05 18.36 -17.41
C ARG A 179 2.63 18.79 -17.06
N TYR A 180 1.91 17.90 -16.36
CA TYR A 180 0.62 18.28 -15.80
C TYR A 180 0.84 19.34 -14.69
N PRO A 181 -0.11 20.26 -14.51
CA PRO A 181 -0.05 21.24 -13.41
C PRO A 181 0.06 20.54 -12.05
N ALA A 182 0.69 21.23 -11.09
CA ALA A 182 0.71 20.81 -9.70
C ALA A 182 -0.71 20.69 -9.17
N MET A 183 -1.03 19.56 -8.52
CA MET A 183 -2.32 19.36 -7.89
C MET A 183 -2.35 20.03 -6.53
N ALA A 184 -3.39 20.83 -6.27
CA ALA A 184 -3.56 21.46 -4.97
C ALA A 184 -3.83 20.41 -3.86
N PRO A 185 -3.30 20.58 -2.64
CA PRO A 185 -3.50 19.62 -1.53
C PRO A 185 -4.97 19.30 -1.24
N HIS A 186 -5.87 20.31 -1.31
CA HIS A 186 -7.30 20.10 -1.09
C HIS A 186 -7.95 19.20 -2.15
N THR A 187 -7.49 19.25 -3.40
CA THR A 187 -7.96 18.36 -4.47
C THR A 187 -7.50 16.92 -4.19
N ALA A 188 -6.24 16.72 -3.81
CA ALA A 188 -5.71 15.42 -3.43
C ALA A 188 -6.45 14.82 -2.22
N THR A 189 -6.71 15.65 -1.18
CA THR A 189 -7.52 15.24 -0.02
C THR A 189 -8.94 14.85 -0.45
N GLY A 190 -9.55 15.58 -1.39
CA GLY A 190 -10.86 15.27 -1.96
C GLY A 190 -10.91 13.97 -2.75
N LEU A 191 -9.77 13.41 -3.16
CA LEU A 191 -9.68 12.11 -3.83
C LEU A 191 -9.41 10.97 -2.86
N ILE A 192 -8.48 11.15 -1.93
CA ILE A 192 -8.09 10.08 -0.99
C ILE A 192 -9.11 9.93 0.15
N GLY A 193 -9.58 11.06 0.72
CA GLY A 193 -10.50 11.06 1.86
C GLY A 193 -11.77 10.23 1.64
N PRO A 194 -12.51 10.39 0.53
CA PRO A 194 -13.67 9.55 0.23
C PRO A 194 -13.34 8.05 0.16
N VAL A 195 -12.17 7.66 -0.38
CA VAL A 195 -11.75 6.27 -0.42
C VAL A 195 -11.55 5.70 0.98
N VAL A 196 -10.84 6.43 1.85
CA VAL A 196 -10.61 6.02 3.24
C VAL A 196 -11.93 5.92 4.00
N ASN A 197 -12.81 6.93 3.87
CA ASN A 197 -14.11 6.94 4.53
C ASN A 197 -15.01 5.79 4.06
N ALA A 198 -15.01 5.48 2.76
CA ALA A 198 -15.77 4.39 2.20
C ALA A 198 -15.32 3.02 2.73
N LEU A 199 -14.01 2.80 2.83
CA LEU A 199 -13.42 1.60 3.42
C LEU A 199 -13.80 1.43 4.90
N ARG A 200 -13.70 2.49 5.70
CA ARG A 200 -14.07 2.48 7.12
C ARG A 200 -15.56 2.19 7.30
N THR A 201 -16.42 2.89 6.56
CA THR A 201 -17.87 2.68 6.59
C THR A 201 -18.25 1.25 6.22
N ALA A 202 -17.48 0.61 5.34
CA ALA A 202 -17.68 -0.77 4.93
C ALA A 202 -17.06 -1.80 5.91
N GLY A 203 -16.43 -1.37 7.00
CA GLY A 203 -15.92 -2.25 8.06
C GLY A 203 -14.44 -2.60 7.96
N ALA A 204 -13.62 -1.80 7.24
CA ALA A 204 -12.17 -1.95 7.31
C ALA A 204 -11.65 -1.60 8.70
N ALA A 205 -10.79 -2.44 9.26
CA ALA A 205 -10.21 -2.23 10.57
C ALA A 205 -9.21 -1.05 10.56
N ARG A 206 -8.41 -0.92 9.51
CA ARG A 206 -7.44 0.16 9.36
C ARG A 206 -7.23 0.54 7.90
N ALA A 207 -6.90 1.81 7.67
CA ALA A 207 -6.45 2.33 6.39
C ALA A 207 -5.00 2.79 6.48
N ALA A 208 -4.17 2.31 5.57
CA ALA A 208 -2.76 2.65 5.45
C ALA A 208 -2.47 3.40 4.15
N LEU A 209 -1.47 4.25 4.13
CA LEU A 209 -0.91 4.84 2.91
C LEU A 209 0.55 4.44 2.79
N HIS A 210 0.95 3.95 1.64
CA HIS A 210 2.34 3.66 1.32
C HIS A 210 2.88 4.60 0.26
N CYS A 211 4.00 5.25 0.55
CA CYS A 211 4.75 6.06 -0.40
C CYS A 211 6.25 5.83 -0.24
N CYS A 212 6.88 5.18 -1.22
CA CYS A 212 8.32 4.96 -1.28
C CYS A 212 9.08 6.06 -2.04
N ALA A 213 8.39 7.09 -2.53
CA ALA A 213 9.03 8.20 -3.22
C ALA A 213 9.51 9.28 -2.22
N PRO A 214 10.62 9.98 -2.50
CA PRO A 214 11.08 11.08 -1.67
C PRO A 214 10.12 12.29 -1.76
N GLY A 215 10.12 13.10 -0.69
CA GLY A 215 9.29 14.31 -0.60
C GLY A 215 7.85 13.98 -0.22
N LEU A 216 7.68 13.33 0.92
CA LEU A 216 6.38 12.99 1.48
C LEU A 216 5.49 14.24 1.61
N PRO A 217 4.22 14.17 1.18
CA PRO A 217 3.33 15.32 1.23
C PRO A 217 2.65 15.46 2.60
N TRP A 218 3.38 15.91 3.61
CA TRP A 218 2.90 16.00 5.00
C TRP A 218 1.63 16.83 5.13
N ASP A 219 1.51 17.97 4.44
CA ASP A 219 0.28 18.78 4.38
C ASP A 219 -0.96 17.98 3.95
N LEU A 220 -0.77 16.98 3.07
CA LEU A 220 -1.84 16.07 2.66
C LEU A 220 -2.08 15.00 3.72
N LEU A 221 -1.02 14.37 4.24
CA LEU A 221 -1.08 13.29 5.22
C LEU A 221 -1.78 13.72 6.52
N GLU A 222 -1.58 14.95 6.95
CA GLU A 222 -2.26 15.52 8.11
C GLU A 222 -3.76 15.74 7.90
N ARG A 223 -4.22 15.87 6.66
CA ARG A 223 -5.62 16.15 6.31
C ARG A 223 -6.45 14.92 6.04
N ILE A 224 -5.82 13.78 5.78
CA ILE A 224 -6.49 12.49 5.55
C ILE A 224 -6.49 11.65 6.82
N ASP A 225 -7.54 10.87 7.01
CA ASP A 225 -7.73 10.06 8.22
C ASP A 225 -7.23 8.62 8.01
N ILE A 226 -5.91 8.48 7.82
CA ILE A 226 -5.23 7.18 7.75
C ILE A 226 -4.64 6.81 9.11
N ASP A 227 -4.53 5.51 9.37
CA ASP A 227 -4.01 4.95 10.61
C ASP A 227 -2.52 4.63 10.53
N ASP A 228 -2.07 4.16 9.37
CA ASP A 228 -0.71 3.68 9.17
C ASP A 228 -0.09 4.42 7.97
N LEU A 229 1.14 4.89 8.14
CA LEU A 229 1.94 5.48 7.06
C LEU A 229 3.18 4.60 6.83
N LEU A 230 3.34 4.05 5.60
CA LEU A 230 4.47 3.21 5.24
C LEU A 230 5.38 3.96 4.27
N VAL A 231 6.66 4.08 4.64
CA VAL A 231 7.63 4.92 3.92
C VAL A 231 8.96 4.19 3.69
N ASP A 232 9.68 4.58 2.67
CA ASP A 232 11.06 4.18 2.49
C ASP A 232 11.95 5.01 3.43
N ARG A 233 12.61 4.34 4.39
CA ARG A 233 13.52 4.99 5.33
C ARG A 233 14.63 5.80 4.63
N ASP A 234 15.13 5.29 3.50
CA ASP A 234 16.26 5.94 2.79
C ASP A 234 15.79 7.15 1.95
N ALA A 235 14.48 7.31 1.76
CA ALA A 235 13.86 8.47 1.11
C ALA A 235 13.53 9.62 2.08
N LEU A 236 13.62 9.39 3.42
CA LEU A 236 13.33 10.40 4.44
C LEU A 236 14.42 11.46 4.51
N GLY A 237 14.04 12.72 4.28
CA GLY A 237 14.87 13.89 4.54
C GLY A 237 14.89 14.26 6.03
N HIS A 238 15.65 15.30 6.37
CA HIS A 238 15.77 15.73 7.77
C HIS A 238 14.43 16.21 8.35
N GLN A 239 13.66 16.99 7.57
CA GLN A 239 12.36 17.50 7.99
C GLN A 239 11.31 16.39 8.13
N ASP A 240 11.42 15.31 7.34
CA ASP A 240 10.50 14.17 7.44
C ASP A 240 10.60 13.46 8.79
N LEU A 241 11.75 13.53 9.46
CA LEU A 241 11.96 12.86 10.75
C LEU A 241 11.14 13.50 11.87
N ASP A 242 11.01 14.83 11.88
CA ASP A 242 10.20 15.56 12.85
C ASP A 242 8.71 15.19 12.68
N HIS A 243 8.25 15.17 11.43
CA HIS A 243 6.89 14.71 11.11
C HIS A 243 6.65 13.24 11.45
N CYS A 244 7.66 12.36 11.31
CA CYS A 244 7.56 10.97 11.74
C CYS A 244 7.39 10.86 13.27
N ALA A 245 8.05 11.73 14.05
CA ALA A 245 7.88 11.81 15.49
C ALA A 245 6.44 12.22 15.85
N GLU A 246 5.98 13.33 15.29
CA GLU A 246 4.61 13.83 15.46
C GLU A 246 3.56 12.79 15.04
N TRP A 247 3.82 12.06 13.95
CA TRP A 247 2.96 10.98 13.49
C TRP A 247 2.81 9.85 14.52
N LEU A 248 3.91 9.38 15.07
CA LEU A 248 3.94 8.31 16.07
C LEU A 248 3.30 8.73 17.41
N GLU A 249 3.38 10.00 17.77
CA GLU A 249 2.78 10.56 18.98
C GLU A 249 1.29 10.88 18.81
N SER A 250 0.78 10.86 17.57
CA SER A 250 -0.61 11.18 17.27
C SER A 250 -1.54 9.98 17.36
N VAL A 251 -2.83 10.24 17.62
CA VAL A 251 -3.90 9.24 17.56
C VAL A 251 -4.70 9.36 16.27
N PRO A 252 -5.31 8.28 15.75
CA PRO A 252 -6.26 8.36 14.64
C PRO A 252 -7.42 9.32 14.97
N ARG A 253 -7.90 10.06 13.96
CA ARG A 253 -8.96 11.07 14.13
C ARG A 253 -10.34 10.46 14.36
N THR A 254 -10.58 9.26 13.86
CA THR A 254 -11.84 8.55 14.07
C THR A 254 -11.85 7.96 15.47
N GLY A 255 -12.80 8.42 16.31
CA GLY A 255 -12.96 8.05 17.71
C GLY A 255 -13.36 6.58 17.97
N SER A 256 -13.06 5.66 17.06
CA SER A 256 -13.16 4.22 17.23
C SER A 256 -11.85 3.58 17.72
N ALA A 257 -10.79 4.38 17.92
CA ALA A 257 -9.56 3.88 18.51
C ALA A 257 -9.81 3.48 19.97
N GLU A 258 -9.56 2.22 20.28
CA GLU A 258 -9.49 1.78 21.68
C GLU A 258 -8.44 2.62 22.43
N PRO A 259 -8.61 2.86 23.74
CA PRO A 259 -7.62 3.62 24.50
C PRO A 259 -6.21 3.02 24.35
N GLY A 260 -5.30 3.79 23.72
CA GLY A 260 -3.93 3.34 23.44
C GLY A 260 -3.67 2.91 21.99
N GLU A 261 -4.61 3.01 21.08
CA GLU A 261 -4.37 2.86 19.64
C GLU A 261 -3.77 4.14 19.06
N TYR A 262 -2.49 4.08 18.78
CA TYR A 262 -1.75 5.13 18.09
C TYR A 262 -1.70 4.89 16.57
N ARG A 263 -1.39 5.94 15.82
CA ARG A 263 -0.96 5.83 14.43
C ARG A 263 0.32 5.00 14.37
N ARG A 264 0.52 4.28 13.25
CA ARG A 264 1.71 3.45 13.07
C ARG A 264 2.54 3.98 11.92
N LEU A 265 3.86 3.79 12.05
CA LEU A 265 4.83 4.12 11.02
C LEU A 265 5.48 2.84 10.48
N GLY A 266 5.19 2.50 9.24
CA GLY A 266 5.89 1.44 8.53
C GLY A 266 7.22 1.96 8.00
N LEU A 267 8.31 1.41 8.52
CA LEU A 267 9.67 1.78 8.14
C LEU A 267 10.23 0.78 7.12
N GLY A 268 10.47 1.24 5.91
CA GLY A 268 11.11 0.50 4.82
C GLY A 268 12.60 0.30 5.09
N LEU A 269 12.92 -0.67 5.94
CA LEU A 269 14.29 -0.92 6.41
C LEU A 269 15.12 -1.77 5.44
N VAL A 270 14.48 -2.48 4.51
CA VAL A 270 15.13 -3.28 3.49
C VAL A 270 15.17 -2.49 2.18
N PRO A 271 16.35 -2.04 1.70
CA PRO A 271 16.46 -1.37 0.40
C PRO A 271 16.05 -2.31 -0.72
N THR A 272 15.21 -1.84 -1.65
CA THR A 272 14.70 -2.64 -2.78
C THR A 272 15.25 -2.20 -4.14
N SER A 273 16.07 -1.15 -4.17
CA SER A 273 16.70 -0.62 -5.39
C SER A 273 17.81 -1.53 -5.97
N ALA A 274 18.34 -2.44 -5.17
CA ALA A 274 19.34 -3.45 -5.59
C ALA A 274 18.72 -4.85 -5.46
N PRO A 275 18.06 -5.39 -6.50
CA PRO A 275 17.46 -6.71 -6.48
C PRO A 275 18.45 -7.79 -6.03
N ASP A 276 17.93 -8.78 -5.28
CA ASP A 276 18.68 -9.93 -4.75
C ASP A 276 19.77 -9.62 -3.70
N ARG A 277 19.93 -8.37 -3.28
CA ARG A 277 20.80 -7.99 -2.18
C ARG A 277 20.09 -8.20 -0.84
N VAL A 278 20.09 -9.43 -0.37
CA VAL A 278 19.54 -9.78 0.95
C VAL A 278 20.39 -9.18 2.07
N ILE A 279 19.76 -8.51 3.03
CA ILE A 279 20.38 -8.05 4.28
C ILE A 279 19.91 -8.87 5.46
N SER A 280 20.78 -9.08 6.46
CA SER A 280 20.49 -9.90 7.64
C SER A 280 19.52 -9.21 8.61
N ALA A 281 18.95 -9.98 9.53
CA ALA A 281 18.12 -9.46 10.61
C ALA A 281 18.86 -8.42 11.47
N ASP A 282 20.16 -8.67 11.77
CA ASP A 282 20.97 -7.70 12.54
C ASP A 282 21.17 -6.38 11.79
N GLN A 283 21.42 -6.44 10.48
CA GLN A 283 21.51 -5.23 9.65
C GLN A 283 20.18 -4.46 9.61
N ILE A 284 19.05 -5.15 9.62
CA ILE A 284 17.73 -4.52 9.69
C ILE A 284 17.55 -3.84 11.06
N LEU A 285 17.97 -4.48 12.15
CA LEU A 285 17.92 -3.90 13.49
C LEU A 285 18.84 -2.68 13.64
N ASP A 286 20.05 -2.74 13.10
CA ASP A 286 20.96 -1.58 13.09
C ASP A 286 20.31 -0.37 12.40
N ARG A 287 19.66 -0.62 11.26
CA ARG A 287 18.91 0.42 10.52
C ARG A 287 17.71 0.96 11.30
N LEU A 288 16.99 0.08 12.02
CA LEU A 288 15.90 0.49 12.91
C LEU A 288 16.43 1.38 14.03
N VAL A 289 17.49 0.96 14.72
CA VAL A 289 18.11 1.74 15.81
C VAL A 289 18.62 3.10 15.31
N GLU A 290 19.24 3.14 14.15
CA GLU A 290 19.72 4.38 13.55
C GLU A 290 18.56 5.35 13.27
N VAL A 291 17.50 4.89 12.56
CA VAL A 291 16.37 5.76 12.22
C VAL A 291 15.59 6.19 13.46
N SER A 292 15.44 5.31 14.45
CA SER A 292 14.77 5.62 15.72
C SER A 292 15.49 6.73 16.49
N ARG A 293 16.83 6.69 16.53
CA ARG A 293 17.63 7.76 17.15
C ARG A 293 17.48 9.10 16.41
N ARG A 294 17.35 9.05 15.09
CA ARG A 294 17.15 10.25 14.26
C ARG A 294 15.74 10.84 14.43
N ILE A 295 14.71 10.00 14.55
CA ILE A 295 13.33 10.43 14.85
C ILE A 295 13.25 11.03 16.27
N GLY A 296 13.99 10.48 17.24
CA GLY A 296 14.10 11.06 18.57
C GLY A 296 12.95 10.77 19.53
N VAL A 297 12.05 9.85 19.19
CA VAL A 297 10.94 9.44 20.07
C VAL A 297 11.35 8.32 21.06
N ASP A 298 10.54 8.13 22.09
CA ASP A 298 10.77 7.08 23.08
C ASP A 298 10.86 5.69 22.42
N ARG A 299 11.81 4.87 22.89
CA ARG A 299 12.04 3.52 22.36
C ARG A 299 10.78 2.64 22.40
N ARG A 300 9.97 2.76 23.46
CA ARG A 300 8.73 1.98 23.61
C ARG A 300 7.72 2.38 22.52
N LEU A 301 7.65 3.66 22.19
CA LEU A 301 6.77 4.16 21.15
C LEU A 301 7.22 3.64 19.77
N VAL A 302 8.53 3.65 19.47
CA VAL A 302 9.07 3.05 18.23
C VAL A 302 8.68 1.58 18.12
N LEU A 303 8.81 0.83 19.19
CA LEU A 303 8.60 -0.62 19.19
C LEU A 303 7.11 -1.02 19.15
N SER A 304 6.21 -0.20 19.71
CA SER A 304 4.75 -0.41 19.65
C SER A 304 4.11 0.20 18.39
N GLY A 305 4.62 1.35 17.94
CA GLY A 305 4.08 2.14 16.84
C GLY A 305 4.72 1.88 15.47
N CYS A 306 5.90 1.23 15.40
CA CYS A 306 6.52 0.96 14.11
C CYS A 306 6.19 -0.45 13.57
N ILE A 307 6.16 -0.54 12.23
CA ILE A 307 6.03 -1.78 11.46
C ILE A 307 7.30 -1.91 10.59
N LEU A 308 7.98 -3.05 10.67
CA LEU A 308 9.13 -3.30 9.80
C LEU A 308 8.66 -3.70 8.41
N THR A 309 9.16 -3.03 7.37
CA THR A 309 8.79 -3.33 5.99
C THR A 309 10.03 -3.30 5.07
N PRO A 310 9.95 -3.88 3.87
CA PRO A 310 10.82 -3.47 2.78
C PRO A 310 10.48 -2.02 2.37
N ALA A 311 11.41 -1.33 1.71
CA ALA A 311 11.18 0.03 1.19
C ALA A 311 10.08 0.09 0.13
N CYS A 312 9.96 -0.99 -0.67
CA CYS A 312 8.94 -1.18 -1.71
C CYS A 312 8.69 -2.68 -1.92
N GLY A 313 7.88 -3.04 -2.93
CA GLY A 313 7.67 -4.43 -3.30
C GLY A 313 8.95 -5.13 -3.81
N LEU A 314 8.98 -6.45 -3.73
CA LEU A 314 10.11 -7.30 -4.11
C LEU A 314 9.91 -7.98 -5.49
N ALA A 315 8.96 -7.53 -6.30
CA ALA A 315 8.62 -8.17 -7.57
C ALA A 315 9.79 -8.28 -8.59
N SER A 316 10.80 -7.41 -8.48
CA SER A 316 11.99 -7.42 -9.32
C SER A 316 13.09 -8.40 -8.84
N TRP A 317 12.90 -9.01 -7.67
CA TRP A 317 13.85 -9.95 -7.08
C TRP A 317 13.61 -11.38 -7.59
N SER A 318 14.60 -12.25 -7.44
CA SER A 318 14.37 -13.68 -7.58
C SER A 318 13.52 -14.22 -6.42
N GLN A 319 12.73 -15.27 -6.67
CA GLN A 319 11.89 -15.88 -5.62
C GLN A 319 12.70 -16.32 -4.38
N PRO A 320 13.86 -16.99 -4.52
CA PRO A 320 14.65 -17.39 -3.35
C PRO A 320 15.17 -16.21 -2.53
N SER A 321 15.61 -15.13 -3.18
CA SER A 321 16.10 -13.94 -2.49
C SER A 321 14.97 -13.18 -1.80
N ALA A 322 13.81 -13.06 -2.44
CA ALA A 322 12.63 -12.41 -1.84
C ALA A 322 12.14 -13.19 -0.61
N ALA A 323 12.03 -14.52 -0.69
CA ALA A 323 11.65 -15.37 0.44
C ALA A 323 12.63 -15.22 1.61
N ARG A 324 13.94 -15.34 1.33
CA ARG A 324 14.98 -15.15 2.36
C ARG A 324 14.92 -13.77 2.99
N GLN A 325 14.66 -12.74 2.21
CA GLN A 325 14.55 -11.39 2.77
C GLN A 325 13.32 -11.22 3.66
N CYS A 326 12.18 -11.80 3.31
CA CYS A 326 11.00 -11.82 4.18
C CYS A 326 11.27 -12.56 5.49
N GLU A 327 11.96 -13.71 5.44
CA GLU A 327 12.41 -14.46 6.62
C GLU A 327 13.31 -13.59 7.53
N GLN A 328 14.31 -12.88 6.95
CA GLN A 328 15.18 -12.00 7.72
C GLN A 328 14.42 -10.83 8.35
N LEU A 329 13.42 -10.29 7.66
CA LEU A 329 12.58 -9.21 8.18
C LEU A 329 11.71 -9.70 9.35
N ALA A 330 11.10 -10.87 9.24
CA ALA A 330 10.32 -11.51 10.30
C ALA A 330 11.19 -11.79 11.54
N ARG A 331 12.41 -12.32 11.33
CA ARG A 331 13.36 -12.53 12.40
C ARG A 331 13.80 -11.23 13.07
N ALA A 332 14.04 -10.16 12.33
CA ALA A 332 14.36 -8.85 12.91
C ALA A 332 13.23 -8.33 13.82
N ALA A 333 11.96 -8.52 13.42
CA ALA A 333 10.82 -8.15 14.25
C ALA A 333 10.75 -8.92 15.58
N GLN A 334 11.05 -10.23 15.56
CA GLN A 334 11.13 -11.06 16.75
C GLN A 334 12.25 -10.59 17.69
N LEU A 335 13.47 -10.39 17.16
CA LEU A 335 14.62 -9.92 17.94
C LEU A 335 14.38 -8.53 18.55
N ALA A 336 13.71 -7.62 17.82
CA ALA A 336 13.36 -6.31 18.35
C ALA A 336 12.37 -6.41 19.53
N GLU A 337 11.45 -7.36 19.49
CA GLU A 337 10.49 -7.62 20.58
C GLU A 337 11.17 -8.22 21.81
N GLU A 338 12.08 -9.17 21.62
CA GLU A 338 12.87 -9.75 22.71
C GLU A 338 13.71 -8.69 23.44
N ALA A 339 14.35 -7.81 22.71
CA ALA A 339 15.13 -6.70 23.26
C ALA A 339 14.32 -5.66 24.04
N LEU A 340 12.98 -5.70 23.98
CA LEU A 340 12.09 -4.88 24.79
C LEU A 340 11.68 -5.52 26.10
N ARG A 341 11.64 -6.85 26.16
CA ARG A 341 11.24 -7.58 27.37
C ARG A 341 12.29 -7.49 28.45
N ASP A 342 13.55 -7.19 28.08
CA ASP A 342 14.68 -6.92 28.96
C ASP A 342 14.86 -5.41 29.26
#